data_7ec70b36c34373fc928159144b5a864e
#
_entry.id   7ec70b36c34373fc928159144b5a864e
#
_cell.length_a   1.000
_cell.length_b   1.000
_cell.length_c   1.000
_cell.angle_alpha   90.00
_cell.angle_beta   90.00
_cell.angle_gamma   90.00
#
_symmetry.space_group_name_H-M   'P 1'
#
loop_
_entity.id
_entity.type
_entity.pdbx_description
1 polymer ?
#
loop_
_entity_poly.entity_id
_entity_poly.type
_entity_poly.pdbx_seq_one_letter_code
_entity_poly.pdbx_strand_id
1 'polypeptide(L)'
;MKKIFIAAGLIFLFAACKNNKLKDTPDTKHAGHGDVYYTCSMHPQVMQDKPGNCPICGMKLIEVTKTSTTKNEGVQLSEQQIQLGNILTDTIQTGMIGEQMVLTAILNTDERKINAVSARVMGRIERLYFKNLGDYVRKGDKLFDIYSEELNSSKQEYMLALEKQKTLNNSIIDFTELVQSAKNKLLLWGLSEAQIREIAVKKTTSPVTTYYSPAAGYIISLDLSEGEYATEGGTIVRIADLSTLWAEAQVYASQLSQINNHAIATVQFPDLPGKQTIGKIEFMNPEINPQTRINLLRINVANPGNLLKPGMPAYVTIKGKEVNTLTLPSDAVLRTGIGASVWVQTGKGSFKSIMVEIGMEDGDRVQVKS
;
A
#
# COMPACT_ATOMS: atom_id res chain seq x y z
N MET A 1 28.01 25.77 -43.63
CA MET A 1 28.32 25.49 -45.05
C MET A 1 28.28 23.99 -45.26
N LYS A 2 27.59 23.52 -46.32
CA LYS A 2 27.38 22.11 -46.74
C LYS A 2 26.52 21.26 -45.79
N LYS A 3 25.25 21.06 -46.04
CA LYS A 3 24.60 20.07 -46.88
C LYS A 3 23.10 20.37 -47.03
N ILE A 4 22.79 21.11 -48.05
CA ILE A 4 21.51 21.17 -48.76
C ILE A 4 21.82 20.43 -50.05
N PHE A 5 21.16 19.31 -50.30
CA PHE A 5 20.92 18.62 -51.57
C PHE A 5 20.68 17.16 -51.27
N ILE A 6 19.41 16.80 -51.20
CA ILE A 6 18.75 15.54 -51.58
C ILE A 6 17.26 15.69 -51.17
N ALA A 7 16.52 16.42 -51.99
CA ALA A 7 15.06 16.41 -51.95
C ALA A 7 14.52 16.91 -53.29
N ALA A 8 14.84 16.15 -54.33
CA ALA A 8 14.25 16.37 -55.65
C ALA A 8 14.41 15.06 -56.44
N GLY A 9 13.42 14.16 -56.32
CA GLY A 9 13.46 12.92 -57.10
C GLY A 9 12.49 11.85 -56.64
N LEU A 10 11.21 12.16 -56.42
CA LEU A 10 10.18 11.10 -56.32
C LEU A 10 8.76 11.71 -56.46
N ILE A 11 8.58 12.51 -57.50
CA ILE A 11 7.23 12.91 -57.95
C ILE A 11 7.20 12.67 -59.48
N PHE A 12 6.95 11.44 -59.88
CA PHE A 12 6.51 11.11 -61.25
C PHE A 12 6.32 9.59 -61.28
N LEU A 13 5.10 9.14 -60.96
CA LEU A 13 4.57 7.81 -61.32
C LEU A 13 3.17 7.55 -60.68
N PHE A 14 2.18 8.43 -61.00
CA PHE A 14 0.78 8.08 -60.84
C PHE A 14 -0.05 8.91 -61.82
N ALA A 15 0.00 8.49 -63.06
CA ALA A 15 -0.98 8.96 -64.04
C ALA A 15 -1.06 7.89 -65.13
N ALA A 16 -1.94 6.93 -64.98
CA ALA A 16 -2.59 6.21 -66.06
C ALA A 16 -3.44 5.04 -65.54
N CYS A 17 -4.70 5.23 -65.27
CA CYS A 17 -5.71 4.21 -65.55
C CYS A 17 -7.02 4.90 -65.90
N LYS A 18 -7.25 4.88 -67.15
CA LYS A 18 -8.37 5.45 -67.90
C LYS A 18 -9.60 4.57 -67.77
N ASN A 19 -10.74 5.20 -67.57
CA ASN A 19 -12.11 4.70 -67.71
C ASN A 19 -12.27 3.62 -68.77
N ASN A 20 -12.95 2.52 -68.38
CA ASN A 20 -13.70 1.69 -69.31
C ASN A 20 -15.15 1.53 -68.80
N LYS A 21 -16.05 2.28 -69.40
CA LYS A 21 -17.49 2.05 -69.31
C LYS A 21 -17.78 0.74 -70.04
N LEU A 22 -18.34 -0.20 -69.34
CA LEU A 22 -19.01 -1.34 -69.94
C LEU A 22 -20.51 -1.13 -69.87
N LYS A 23 -21.10 -1.39 -71.02
CA LYS A 23 -22.47 -1.16 -71.41
C LYS A 23 -23.46 -1.99 -70.59
N ASP A 24 -24.62 -1.35 -70.36
CA ASP A 24 -25.89 -1.94 -69.92
C ASP A 24 -26.25 -3.14 -70.81
N THR A 25 -26.59 -4.26 -70.15
CA THR A 25 -27.41 -5.34 -70.75
C THR A 25 -28.62 -5.59 -69.83
N PRO A 26 -29.77 -5.92 -70.36
CA PRO A 26 -31.07 -5.63 -69.82
C PRO A 26 -31.52 -6.61 -68.72
N ASP A 27 -32.33 -6.03 -67.81
CA ASP A 27 -33.17 -6.68 -66.82
C ASP A 27 -33.77 -8.00 -67.31
N THR A 28 -33.36 -9.09 -66.69
CA THR A 28 -34.18 -10.29 -66.60
C THR A 28 -34.82 -10.33 -65.22
N LYS A 29 -36.11 -9.95 -65.21
CA LYS A 29 -36.99 -10.18 -64.04
C LYS A 29 -36.94 -11.68 -63.67
N HIS A 30 -36.21 -12.03 -62.61
CA HIS A 30 -36.42 -13.30 -61.92
C HIS A 30 -37.62 -13.17 -61.00
N ALA A 31 -38.67 -13.85 -61.38
CA ALA A 31 -39.87 -14.07 -60.58
C ALA A 31 -39.48 -14.71 -59.26
N GLY A 32 -40.12 -14.24 -58.19
CA GLY A 32 -39.92 -14.69 -56.83
C GLY A 32 -40.01 -16.20 -56.68
N HIS A 33 -38.92 -16.80 -56.25
CA HIS A 33 -38.91 -18.11 -55.65
C HIS A 33 -38.58 -17.95 -54.16
N GLY A 34 -39.45 -18.55 -53.35
CA GLY A 34 -39.50 -18.41 -51.92
C GLY A 34 -38.18 -18.72 -51.23
N ASP A 35 -38.11 -18.24 -49.99
CA ASP A 35 -37.01 -18.33 -49.02
C ASP A 35 -36.61 -19.76 -48.62
N VAL A 36 -36.49 -20.68 -49.58
CA VAL A 36 -36.21 -22.09 -49.35
C VAL A 36 -34.97 -22.51 -50.15
N TYR A 37 -34.04 -23.17 -49.52
CA TYR A 37 -32.88 -23.78 -50.12
C TYR A 37 -32.73 -25.23 -49.67
N TYR A 38 -32.05 -26.04 -50.46
CA TYR A 38 -31.83 -27.47 -50.21
C TYR A 38 -30.38 -27.69 -49.80
N THR A 39 -30.16 -28.37 -48.66
CA THR A 39 -28.81 -28.65 -48.13
C THR A 39 -28.69 -30.12 -47.75
N CYS A 40 -27.46 -30.60 -47.62
CA CYS A 40 -27.16 -31.96 -47.16
C CYS A 40 -26.89 -31.96 -45.66
N SER A 41 -27.53 -32.86 -44.90
CA SER A 41 -27.30 -33.03 -43.47
C SER A 41 -25.85 -33.38 -43.10
N MET A 42 -25.11 -34.03 -44.02
CA MET A 42 -23.70 -34.39 -43.80
C MET A 42 -22.71 -33.37 -44.38
N HIS A 43 -23.15 -32.57 -45.36
CA HIS A 43 -22.32 -31.53 -46.00
C HIS A 43 -23.07 -30.20 -46.06
N PRO A 44 -23.12 -29.46 -44.98
CA PRO A 44 -23.89 -28.20 -44.87
C PRO A 44 -23.44 -27.11 -45.86
N GLN A 45 -22.20 -27.20 -46.37
CA GLN A 45 -21.68 -26.30 -47.39
C GLN A 45 -22.33 -26.49 -48.78
N VAL A 46 -23.04 -27.61 -49.04
CA VAL A 46 -23.78 -27.83 -50.26
C VAL A 46 -25.16 -27.18 -50.13
N MET A 47 -25.37 -26.07 -50.81
CA MET A 47 -26.64 -25.34 -50.91
C MET A 47 -27.08 -25.32 -52.38
N GLN A 48 -28.34 -25.71 -52.64
CA GLN A 48 -28.95 -25.69 -53.97
C GLN A 48 -30.36 -25.09 -53.93
N ASP A 49 -30.76 -24.45 -55.00
CA ASP A 49 -32.08 -23.78 -55.08
C ASP A 49 -33.18 -24.77 -55.55
N LYS A 50 -32.83 -26.02 -55.79
CA LYS A 50 -33.76 -27.06 -56.28
C LYS A 50 -33.55 -28.38 -55.53
N PRO A 51 -34.62 -29.17 -55.34
CA PRO A 51 -34.48 -30.52 -54.77
C PRO A 51 -33.60 -31.40 -55.65
N GLY A 52 -32.73 -32.18 -55.01
CA GLY A 52 -31.78 -33.03 -55.72
C GLY A 52 -30.96 -33.88 -54.75
N ASN A 53 -29.89 -34.49 -55.26
CA ASN A 53 -28.94 -35.26 -54.47
C ASN A 53 -27.67 -34.49 -54.24
N CYS A 54 -27.08 -34.73 -53.09
CA CYS A 54 -25.81 -34.12 -52.72
C CYS A 54 -24.68 -34.57 -53.65
N PRO A 55 -23.95 -33.66 -54.30
CA PRO A 55 -22.88 -34.07 -55.26
C PRO A 55 -21.68 -34.69 -54.55
N ILE A 56 -21.58 -34.65 -53.22
CA ILE A 56 -20.48 -35.22 -52.49
C ILE A 56 -20.80 -36.64 -52.00
N CYS A 57 -22.01 -36.89 -51.48
CA CYS A 57 -22.37 -38.20 -50.88
C CYS A 57 -23.59 -38.87 -51.47
N GLY A 58 -24.24 -38.27 -52.47
CA GLY A 58 -25.38 -38.90 -53.21
C GLY A 58 -26.72 -38.86 -52.39
N MET A 59 -26.74 -38.44 -51.13
CA MET A 59 -27.98 -38.44 -50.36
C MET A 59 -28.92 -37.30 -50.81
N LYS A 60 -30.25 -37.53 -50.67
CA LYS A 60 -31.23 -36.48 -50.93
C LYS A 60 -31.01 -35.24 -50.07
N LEU A 61 -31.04 -34.11 -50.71
CA LEU A 61 -31.00 -32.81 -50.01
C LEU A 61 -32.30 -32.59 -49.26
N ILE A 62 -32.20 -32.03 -48.07
CA ILE A 62 -33.31 -31.63 -47.23
C ILE A 62 -33.67 -30.17 -47.49
N GLU A 63 -34.94 -29.90 -47.51
CA GLU A 63 -35.45 -28.52 -47.63
C GLU A 63 -35.26 -27.75 -46.34
N VAL A 64 -34.67 -26.57 -46.47
CA VAL A 64 -34.47 -25.63 -45.35
C VAL A 64 -35.06 -24.29 -45.77
N THR A 65 -36.05 -23.86 -45.06
CA THR A 65 -36.61 -22.51 -45.23
C THR A 65 -35.60 -21.52 -44.69
N LYS A 66 -35.18 -20.52 -45.47
CA LYS A 66 -34.53 -19.33 -44.96
C LYS A 66 -35.56 -18.67 -44.06
N THR A 67 -35.50 -18.97 -42.79
CA THR A 67 -36.19 -18.14 -41.82
C THR A 67 -35.58 -16.76 -41.99
N SER A 68 -36.34 -15.83 -42.56
CA SER A 68 -35.95 -14.43 -42.56
C SER A 68 -35.65 -14.09 -41.13
N THR A 69 -34.39 -13.89 -40.84
CA THR A 69 -33.93 -13.29 -39.61
C THR A 69 -34.51 -11.88 -39.63
N THR A 70 -35.81 -11.76 -39.27
CA THR A 70 -36.26 -10.52 -38.65
C THR A 70 -35.20 -10.25 -37.63
N LYS A 71 -34.60 -9.06 -37.65
CA LYS A 71 -33.64 -8.52 -36.70
C LYS A 71 -34.21 -8.58 -35.27
N ASN A 72 -34.44 -9.78 -34.74
CA ASN A 72 -34.56 -9.98 -33.32
C ASN A 72 -33.14 -10.05 -32.78
N GLU A 73 -32.61 -8.92 -32.41
CA GLU A 73 -31.29 -8.75 -31.79
C GLU A 73 -31.21 -9.43 -30.41
N GLY A 74 -31.83 -10.63 -30.21
CA GLY A 74 -31.91 -11.33 -28.95
C GLY A 74 -31.97 -12.84 -29.11
N VAL A 75 -31.72 -13.55 -28.01
CA VAL A 75 -31.78 -15.00 -27.90
C VAL A 75 -33.06 -15.35 -27.14
N GLN A 76 -33.82 -16.36 -27.70
CA GLN A 76 -34.99 -16.92 -27.01
C GLN A 76 -34.59 -18.28 -26.42
N LEU A 77 -34.77 -18.41 -25.11
CA LEU A 77 -34.46 -19.64 -24.37
C LEU A 77 -35.75 -20.20 -23.75
N SER A 78 -35.91 -21.53 -23.81
CA SER A 78 -37.00 -22.22 -23.10
C SER A 78 -36.72 -22.25 -21.59
N GLU A 79 -37.78 -22.48 -20.80
CA GLU A 79 -37.64 -22.61 -19.33
C GLU A 79 -36.66 -23.72 -18.94
N GLN A 80 -36.65 -24.83 -19.70
CA GLN A 80 -35.73 -25.95 -19.49
C GLN A 80 -34.28 -25.55 -19.76
N GLN A 81 -34.02 -24.75 -20.80
CA GLN A 81 -32.67 -24.25 -21.11
C GLN A 81 -32.17 -23.25 -20.04
N ILE A 82 -33.05 -22.40 -19.54
CA ILE A 82 -32.72 -21.48 -18.45
C ILE A 82 -32.35 -22.25 -17.19
N GLN A 83 -33.14 -23.28 -16.81
CA GLN A 83 -32.85 -24.12 -15.67
C GLN A 83 -31.57 -24.93 -15.82
N LEU A 84 -31.37 -25.59 -16.96
CA LEU A 84 -30.16 -26.38 -17.24
C LEU A 84 -28.90 -25.49 -17.29
N GLY A 85 -29.03 -24.30 -17.82
CA GLY A 85 -27.95 -23.30 -17.90
C GLY A 85 -27.70 -22.55 -16.58
N ASN A 86 -28.50 -22.81 -15.54
CA ASN A 86 -28.47 -22.08 -14.26
C ASN A 86 -28.41 -20.54 -14.47
N ILE A 87 -29.21 -20.05 -15.42
CA ILE A 87 -29.25 -18.62 -15.76
C ILE A 87 -30.03 -17.88 -14.68
N LEU A 88 -29.31 -17.07 -13.92
CA LEU A 88 -29.89 -16.18 -12.90
C LEU A 88 -30.01 -14.76 -13.50
N THR A 89 -31.06 -14.08 -13.11
CA THR A 89 -31.27 -12.66 -13.45
C THR A 89 -31.27 -11.84 -12.18
N ASP A 90 -30.55 -10.74 -12.19
CA ASP A 90 -30.55 -9.73 -11.13
C ASP A 90 -31.06 -8.40 -11.67
N THR A 91 -31.58 -7.58 -10.79
CA THR A 91 -32.07 -6.24 -11.15
C THR A 91 -30.97 -5.22 -10.86
N ILE A 92 -30.64 -4.40 -11.87
CA ILE A 92 -29.70 -3.31 -11.67
C ILE A 92 -30.19 -2.37 -10.55
N GLN A 93 -29.35 -2.13 -9.58
CA GLN A 93 -29.65 -1.31 -8.41
C GLN A 93 -28.58 -0.26 -8.21
N THR A 94 -28.98 0.86 -7.60
CA THR A 94 -28.01 1.84 -7.10
C THR A 94 -27.35 1.28 -5.85
N GLY A 95 -26.04 1.34 -5.81
CA GLY A 95 -25.22 0.89 -4.69
C GLY A 95 -24.00 1.78 -4.51
N MET A 96 -23.42 1.72 -3.32
CA MET A 96 -22.13 2.35 -3.06
C MET A 96 -21.05 1.45 -3.62
N ILE A 97 -20.20 2.01 -4.47
CA ILE A 97 -19.00 1.34 -5.00
C ILE A 97 -17.81 2.26 -4.83
N GLY A 98 -16.68 1.71 -4.40
CA GLY A 98 -15.44 2.44 -4.22
C GLY A 98 -14.27 1.59 -4.69
N GLU A 99 -13.35 2.19 -5.38
CA GLU A 99 -12.13 1.51 -5.80
C GLU A 99 -11.31 1.15 -4.56
N GLN A 100 -10.91 -0.12 -4.44
CA GLN A 100 -9.99 -0.55 -3.41
C GLN A 100 -8.57 -0.48 -3.95
N MET A 101 -7.73 0.23 -3.22
CA MET A 101 -6.32 0.34 -3.54
C MET A 101 -5.51 -0.55 -2.60
N VAL A 102 -4.77 -1.50 -3.15
CA VAL A 102 -3.84 -2.34 -2.40
C VAL A 102 -2.42 -1.85 -2.65
N LEU A 103 -1.75 -1.43 -1.57
CA LEU A 103 -0.41 -0.87 -1.58
C LEU A 103 0.55 -1.83 -0.88
N THR A 104 1.77 -1.94 -1.39
CA THR A 104 2.85 -2.62 -0.68
C THR A 104 3.44 -1.69 0.37
N ALA A 105 3.73 -2.23 1.54
CA ALA A 105 4.29 -1.49 2.66
C ALA A 105 5.36 -2.30 3.39
N ILE A 106 6.20 -1.61 4.14
CA ILE A 106 7.16 -2.19 5.07
C ILE A 106 6.87 -1.60 6.45
N LEU A 107 6.91 -2.45 7.49
CA LEU A 107 6.79 -1.99 8.86
C LEU A 107 8.10 -1.34 9.30
N ASN A 108 8.02 -0.13 9.80
CA ASN A 108 9.14 0.60 10.37
C ASN A 108 8.84 1.03 11.80
N THR A 109 9.90 1.29 12.56
CA THR A 109 9.77 1.83 13.92
C THR A 109 9.21 3.25 13.86
N ASP A 110 8.30 3.57 14.76
CA ASP A 110 7.85 4.97 14.95
C ASP A 110 9.02 5.78 15.52
N GLU A 111 9.63 6.62 14.70
CA GLU A 111 10.78 7.46 15.09
C GLU A 111 10.49 8.36 16.27
N ARG A 112 9.24 8.74 16.49
CA ARG A 112 8.82 9.55 17.66
C ARG A 112 8.93 8.78 18.98
N LYS A 113 9.02 7.44 18.89
CA LYS A 113 9.15 6.53 20.05
C LYS A 113 10.55 5.99 20.23
N ILE A 114 11.53 6.57 19.53
CA ILE A 114 12.94 6.28 19.74
C ILE A 114 13.49 7.24 20.77
N ASN A 115 14.04 6.68 21.84
CA ASN A 115 14.76 7.40 22.88
C ASN A 115 16.27 7.20 22.68
N ALA A 116 16.98 8.26 22.31
CA ALA A 116 18.43 8.26 22.28
C ALA A 116 18.96 8.62 23.68
N VAL A 117 19.82 7.75 24.21
CA VAL A 117 20.54 8.00 25.45
C VAL A 117 21.96 8.43 25.09
N SER A 118 22.25 9.70 25.30
CA SER A 118 23.54 10.32 25.00
C SER A 118 24.36 10.54 26.26
N ALA A 119 25.67 10.53 26.10
CA ALA A 119 26.59 10.93 27.17
C ALA A 119 26.38 12.43 27.50
N ARG A 120 26.13 12.76 28.76
CA ARG A 120 26.00 14.14 29.24
C ARG A 120 27.32 14.71 29.73
N VAL A 121 28.34 13.88 29.79
CA VAL A 121 29.68 14.18 30.24
C VAL A 121 30.67 13.32 29.50
N MET A 122 31.83 13.83 29.22
CA MET A 122 32.92 13.02 28.63
C MET A 122 33.43 11.98 29.61
N GLY A 123 33.69 10.76 29.13
CA GLY A 123 34.22 9.70 29.98
C GLY A 123 34.36 8.38 29.25
N ARG A 124 35.01 7.43 29.92
CA ARG A 124 35.18 6.07 29.39
C ARG A 124 34.04 5.17 29.85
N ILE A 125 33.48 4.39 28.93
CA ILE A 125 32.50 3.35 29.23
C ILE A 125 33.18 2.19 29.90
N GLU A 126 32.90 1.96 31.19
CA GLU A 126 33.49 0.88 31.96
C GLU A 126 32.72 -0.44 31.78
N ARG A 127 31.39 -0.37 31.64
CA ARG A 127 30.52 -1.52 31.47
C ARG A 127 29.26 -1.17 30.71
N LEU A 128 28.84 -2.08 29.83
CA LEU A 128 27.51 -2.08 29.23
C LEU A 128 26.69 -3.23 29.82
N TYR A 129 25.50 -2.95 30.33
CA TYR A 129 24.62 -3.97 30.92
C TYR A 129 23.82 -4.72 29.85
N PHE A 130 23.68 -4.13 28.67
CA PHE A 130 23.04 -4.71 27.49
C PHE A 130 24.08 -4.72 26.37
N LYS A 131 24.23 -5.88 25.71
CA LYS A 131 25.31 -6.08 24.72
C LYS A 131 24.77 -6.47 23.34
N ASN A 132 23.48 -6.77 23.25
CA ASN A 132 22.88 -7.23 22.02
C ASN A 132 21.80 -6.26 21.52
N LEU A 133 21.75 -6.08 20.22
CA LEU A 133 20.60 -5.46 19.57
C LEU A 133 19.37 -6.36 19.76
N GLY A 134 18.23 -5.77 20.06
CA GLY A 134 17.00 -6.49 20.34
C GLY A 134 16.79 -6.87 21.80
N ASP A 135 17.76 -6.62 22.71
CA ASP A 135 17.54 -6.78 24.15
C ASP A 135 16.45 -5.82 24.62
N TYR A 136 15.56 -6.31 25.50
CA TYR A 136 14.50 -5.51 26.07
C TYR A 136 14.96 -4.85 27.38
N VAL A 137 14.79 -3.55 27.47
CA VAL A 137 15.16 -2.71 28.61
C VAL A 137 13.90 -2.16 29.27
N ARG A 138 13.83 -2.20 30.58
CA ARG A 138 12.77 -1.54 31.36
C ARG A 138 13.20 -0.14 31.76
N LYS A 139 12.25 0.74 31.93
CA LYS A 139 12.54 2.06 32.53
C LYS A 139 13.16 1.87 33.92
N GLY A 140 14.35 2.47 34.13
CA GLY A 140 15.10 2.39 35.38
C GLY A 140 16.09 1.22 35.43
N ASP A 141 16.21 0.38 34.42
CA ASP A 141 17.28 -0.61 34.33
C ASP A 141 18.64 0.08 34.12
N LYS A 142 19.71 -0.55 34.63
CA LYS A 142 21.07 -0.06 34.40
C LYS A 142 21.41 -0.18 32.93
N LEU A 143 21.92 0.86 32.31
CA LEU A 143 22.36 0.85 30.91
C LEU A 143 23.86 0.70 30.78
N PHE A 144 24.59 1.60 31.40
CA PHE A 144 26.04 1.58 31.36
C PHE A 144 26.64 2.26 32.60
N ASP A 145 27.90 1.92 32.87
CA ASP A 145 28.75 2.56 33.84
C ASP A 145 29.79 3.40 33.10
N ILE A 146 29.98 4.63 33.54
CA ILE A 146 30.97 5.57 32.98
C ILE A 146 31.94 6.03 34.02
N TYR A 147 33.24 6.07 33.69
CA TYR A 147 34.27 6.76 34.42
C TYR A 147 34.49 8.14 33.81
N SER A 148 34.32 9.19 34.61
CA SER A 148 34.54 10.59 34.20
C SER A 148 35.21 11.37 35.32
N GLU A 149 36.36 11.97 35.04
CA GLU A 149 37.09 12.80 36.02
C GLU A 149 36.29 14.05 36.40
N GLU A 150 35.66 14.65 35.40
CA GLU A 150 34.85 15.87 35.59
C GLU A 150 33.64 15.59 36.49
N LEU A 151 32.94 14.48 36.26
CA LEU A 151 31.83 14.06 37.10
C LEU A 151 32.28 13.69 38.52
N ASN A 152 33.42 13.07 38.65
CA ASN A 152 33.99 12.76 39.96
C ASN A 152 34.37 14.02 40.75
N SER A 153 35.00 15.00 40.08
CA SER A 153 35.29 16.30 40.67
C SER A 153 34.03 17.00 41.16
N SER A 154 32.96 16.98 40.38
CA SER A 154 31.68 17.60 40.77
C SER A 154 30.96 16.87 41.90
N LYS A 155 31.08 15.54 41.99
CA LYS A 155 30.60 14.81 43.17
C LYS A 155 31.35 15.22 44.42
N GLN A 156 32.67 15.37 44.32
CA GLN A 156 33.51 15.83 45.46
C GLN A 156 33.15 17.26 45.83
N GLU A 157 32.94 18.17 44.88
CA GLU A 157 32.48 19.54 45.10
C GLU A 157 31.15 19.56 45.87
N TYR A 158 30.17 18.73 45.47
CA TYR A 158 28.89 18.62 46.17
C TYR A 158 29.06 18.12 47.62
N MET A 159 29.90 17.08 47.85
CA MET A 159 30.17 16.58 49.17
C MET A 159 30.85 17.61 50.08
N LEU A 160 31.84 18.34 49.53
CA LEU A 160 32.52 19.42 50.28
C LEU A 160 31.57 20.58 50.64
N ALA A 161 30.67 20.92 49.73
CA ALA A 161 29.63 21.94 49.99
C ALA A 161 28.70 21.50 51.12
N LEU A 162 28.26 20.22 51.14
CA LEU A 162 27.45 19.68 52.24
C LEU A 162 28.20 19.65 53.60
N GLU A 163 29.47 19.31 53.59
CA GLU A 163 30.29 19.29 54.80
C GLU A 163 30.47 20.70 55.35
N LYS A 164 30.81 21.66 54.51
CA LYS A 164 30.92 23.07 54.89
C LYS A 164 29.62 23.66 55.41
N GLN A 165 28.49 23.34 54.82
CA GLN A 165 27.17 23.74 55.30
C GLN A 165 26.93 23.27 56.74
N LYS A 166 27.34 22.01 57.05
CA LYS A 166 27.17 21.43 58.41
C LYS A 166 28.11 22.00 59.42
N THR A 167 29.36 22.30 59.03
CA THR A 167 30.44 22.64 59.96
C THR A 167 30.54 24.13 60.22
N LEU A 168 30.31 24.97 59.19
CA LEU A 168 30.59 26.41 59.25
C LEU A 168 29.37 27.28 59.54
N ASN A 169 28.18 26.79 59.38
CA ASN A 169 26.87 27.42 59.64
C ASN A 169 26.95 28.88 60.06
N ASN A 170 27.66 29.74 59.31
CA ASN A 170 27.86 31.12 59.62
C ASN A 170 27.06 32.04 58.68
N SER A 171 26.73 33.26 59.13
CA SER A 171 25.85 34.18 58.44
C SER A 171 26.48 34.95 57.28
N ILE A 172 27.76 34.74 56.97
CA ILE A 172 28.49 35.48 55.92
C ILE A 172 28.44 34.82 54.56
N ILE A 173 28.39 33.49 54.53
CA ILE A 173 28.35 32.71 53.28
C ILE A 173 27.10 31.85 53.27
N ASP A 174 26.27 31.99 52.24
CA ASP A 174 25.12 31.12 52.05
C ASP A 174 25.56 29.77 51.42
N PHE A 175 25.91 28.81 52.29
CA PHE A 175 26.25 27.47 51.87
C PHE A 175 25.07 26.70 51.28
N THR A 176 23.83 27.14 51.50
CA THR A 176 22.64 26.51 50.94
C THR A 176 22.59 26.70 49.42
N GLU A 177 22.90 27.93 48.96
CA GLU A 177 23.01 28.19 47.52
C GLU A 177 24.15 27.41 46.87
N LEU A 178 25.29 27.27 47.55
CA LEU A 178 26.43 26.49 47.06
C LEU A 178 26.07 25.01 46.92
N VAL A 179 25.41 24.42 47.91
CA VAL A 179 24.94 23.03 47.86
C VAL A 179 23.91 22.85 46.74
N GLN A 180 22.99 23.79 46.59
CA GLN A 180 21.97 23.72 45.55
C GLN A 180 22.59 23.84 44.14
N SER A 181 23.56 24.72 43.96
CA SER A 181 24.30 24.88 42.71
C SER A 181 25.04 23.60 42.31
N ALA A 182 25.81 23.02 43.26
CA ALA A 182 26.52 21.77 43.05
C ALA A 182 25.55 20.58 42.75
N LYS A 183 24.40 20.55 43.45
CA LYS A 183 23.33 19.57 43.17
C LYS A 183 22.77 19.72 41.75
N ASN A 184 22.46 20.96 41.35
CA ASN A 184 21.92 21.25 40.02
C ASN A 184 22.90 20.82 38.92
N LYS A 185 24.21 21.04 39.11
CA LYS A 185 25.26 20.58 38.19
C LYS A 185 25.21 19.03 37.97
N LEU A 186 25.07 18.26 39.07
CA LEU A 186 24.95 16.80 39.01
C LEU A 186 23.66 16.35 38.30
N LEU A 187 22.55 17.07 38.55
CA LEU A 187 21.28 16.78 37.84
C LEU A 187 21.40 17.05 36.33
N LEU A 188 22.05 18.14 35.94
CA LEU A 188 22.29 18.47 34.52
C LEU A 188 23.13 17.37 33.85
N TRP A 189 24.08 16.77 34.56
CA TRP A 189 24.87 15.68 34.07
C TRP A 189 24.17 14.30 34.12
N GLY A 190 22.88 14.30 34.52
CA GLY A 190 21.99 13.16 34.41
C GLY A 190 21.98 12.22 35.61
N LEU A 191 22.55 12.60 36.73
CA LEU A 191 22.35 11.84 37.95
C LEU A 191 20.90 12.03 38.44
N SER A 192 20.30 10.97 38.91
CA SER A 192 18.99 11.02 39.52
C SER A 192 19.06 11.61 40.93
N GLU A 193 17.95 12.18 41.40
CA GLU A 193 17.81 12.64 42.80
C GLU A 193 18.17 11.53 43.81
N ALA A 194 17.86 10.25 43.50
CA ALA A 194 18.18 9.13 44.36
C ALA A 194 19.70 8.93 44.48
N GLN A 195 20.43 9.01 43.37
CA GLN A 195 21.89 8.88 43.35
C GLN A 195 22.55 10.04 44.10
N ILE A 196 22.05 11.26 43.92
CA ILE A 196 22.59 12.43 44.64
C ILE A 196 22.34 12.31 46.13
N ARG A 197 21.17 11.83 46.56
CA ARG A 197 20.90 11.55 47.99
C ARG A 197 21.81 10.43 48.54
N GLU A 198 22.07 9.43 47.74
CA GLU A 198 22.99 8.33 48.14
C GLU A 198 24.40 8.84 48.38
N ILE A 199 24.93 9.75 47.54
CA ILE A 199 26.22 10.42 47.73
C ILE A 199 26.23 11.18 49.04
N ALA A 200 25.16 11.93 49.34
CA ALA A 200 25.03 12.75 50.56
C ALA A 200 25.03 11.86 51.85
N VAL A 201 24.40 10.69 51.78
CA VAL A 201 24.28 9.76 52.94
C VAL A 201 25.56 8.97 53.14
N LYS A 202 26.09 8.34 52.06
CA LYS A 202 27.27 7.45 52.15
C LYS A 202 28.59 8.20 52.40
N LYS A 203 28.64 9.47 52.05
CA LYS A 203 29.84 10.30 52.11
C LYS A 203 31.04 9.71 51.39
N THR A 204 30.79 8.86 50.40
CA THR A 204 31.79 8.27 49.55
C THR A 204 31.39 8.42 48.11
N THR A 205 32.35 8.70 47.23
CA THR A 205 32.10 8.77 45.78
C THR A 205 32.73 7.55 45.12
N SER A 206 31.94 6.82 44.37
CA SER A 206 32.50 5.84 43.41
C SER A 206 33.10 6.63 42.22
N PRO A 207 34.28 6.24 41.70
CA PRO A 207 34.81 6.85 40.50
C PRO A 207 33.98 6.53 39.26
N VAL A 208 33.15 5.52 39.34
CA VAL A 208 32.26 5.07 38.27
C VAL A 208 30.83 5.49 38.58
N THR A 209 30.09 5.92 37.57
CA THR A 209 28.69 6.33 37.71
C THR A 209 27.83 5.48 36.81
N THR A 210 26.77 4.89 37.37
CA THR A 210 25.78 4.14 36.62
C THR A 210 24.70 5.04 36.02
N TYR A 211 24.42 4.89 34.74
CA TYR A 211 23.30 5.53 34.08
C TYR A 211 22.17 4.55 33.87
N TYR A 212 20.93 5.03 34.02
CA TYR A 212 19.72 4.23 33.99
C TYR A 212 18.86 4.58 32.78
N SER A 213 18.07 3.63 32.32
CA SER A 213 17.18 3.85 31.18
C SER A 213 16.04 4.83 31.52
N PRO A 214 15.83 5.87 30.70
CA PRO A 214 14.71 6.80 30.84
C PRO A 214 13.40 6.20 30.36
N ALA A 215 13.42 5.16 29.53
CA ALA A 215 12.26 4.56 28.89
C ALA A 215 12.37 3.02 28.86
N ALA A 216 11.23 2.38 28.63
CA ALA A 216 11.20 0.94 28.31
C ALA A 216 11.18 0.76 26.80
N GLY A 217 11.80 -0.31 26.31
CA GLY A 217 11.83 -0.62 24.88
C GLY A 217 12.93 -1.61 24.49
N TYR A 218 13.14 -1.74 23.20
CA TYR A 218 14.17 -2.60 22.64
C TYR A 218 15.38 -1.80 22.19
N ILE A 219 16.56 -2.30 22.44
CA ILE A 219 17.80 -1.69 21.94
C ILE A 219 17.87 -1.87 20.43
N ILE A 220 17.92 -0.75 19.71
CA ILE A 220 18.02 -0.73 18.23
C ILE A 220 19.40 -0.30 17.73
N SER A 221 20.20 0.36 18.57
CA SER A 221 21.60 0.67 18.29
C SER A 221 22.41 0.75 19.56
N LEU A 222 23.67 0.30 19.49
CA LEU A 222 24.72 0.47 20.46
C LEU A 222 25.87 1.13 19.73
N ASP A 223 26.08 2.43 19.99
CA ASP A 223 27.01 3.24 19.19
C ASP A 223 28.41 3.27 19.82
N LEU A 224 28.58 2.74 21.06
CA LEU A 224 29.85 2.62 21.76
C LEU A 224 30.00 1.24 22.43
N SER A 225 31.24 0.81 22.57
CA SER A 225 31.64 -0.45 23.26
C SER A 225 32.25 -0.19 24.62
N GLU A 226 32.39 -1.24 25.44
CA GLU A 226 33.15 -1.18 26.72
C GLU A 226 34.60 -0.78 26.43
N GLY A 227 35.14 0.15 27.20
CA GLY A 227 36.50 0.67 27.07
C GLY A 227 36.60 1.90 26.15
N GLU A 228 35.59 2.22 25.36
CA GLU A 228 35.57 3.40 24.49
C GLU A 228 35.24 4.67 25.25
N TYR A 229 35.70 5.79 24.72
CA TYR A 229 35.40 7.12 25.27
C TYR A 229 34.15 7.72 24.64
N ALA A 230 33.18 8.06 25.48
CA ALA A 230 32.01 8.84 25.10
C ALA A 230 32.38 10.33 25.14
N THR A 231 32.05 11.04 24.06
CA THR A 231 32.09 12.50 24.01
C THR A 231 30.79 13.09 24.51
N GLU A 232 30.79 14.28 25.06
CA GLU A 232 29.56 14.99 25.47
C GLU A 232 28.61 15.14 24.26
N GLY A 233 27.33 14.79 24.45
CA GLY A 233 26.32 14.76 23.40
C GLY A 233 26.35 13.54 22.49
N GLY A 234 27.41 12.73 22.53
CA GLY A 234 27.50 11.50 21.73
C GLY A 234 26.47 10.46 22.16
N THR A 235 25.75 9.86 21.21
CA THR A 235 24.77 8.81 21.47
C THR A 235 25.50 7.52 21.89
N ILE A 236 25.02 6.88 22.95
CA ILE A 236 25.54 5.60 23.43
C ILE A 236 24.62 4.46 23.03
N VAL A 237 23.33 4.63 23.25
CA VAL A 237 22.29 3.62 22.96
C VAL A 237 21.01 4.26 22.49
N ARG A 238 20.33 3.60 21.55
CA ARG A 238 18.97 3.97 21.12
C ARG A 238 18.00 2.89 21.52
N ILE A 239 16.91 3.30 22.18
CA ILE A 239 15.86 2.43 22.69
C ILE A 239 14.57 2.78 21.98
N ALA A 240 13.92 1.80 21.34
CA ALA A 240 12.68 1.96 20.63
C ALA A 240 11.53 1.27 21.37
N ASP A 241 10.41 1.99 21.54
CA ASP A 241 9.15 1.38 21.93
C ASP A 241 8.42 0.85 20.69
N LEU A 242 8.29 -0.46 20.60
CA LEU A 242 7.66 -1.16 19.48
C LEU A 242 6.16 -1.43 19.69
N SER A 243 5.52 -0.77 20.66
CA SER A 243 4.07 -0.91 20.93
C SER A 243 3.19 -0.45 19.76
N THR A 244 3.72 0.43 18.92
CA THR A 244 3.16 0.83 17.64
C THR A 244 4.26 0.89 16.59
N LEU A 245 3.92 0.57 15.36
CA LEU A 245 4.82 0.65 14.21
C LEU A 245 4.18 1.50 13.13
N TRP A 246 4.98 2.00 12.21
CA TRP A 246 4.51 2.59 10.97
C TRP A 246 4.53 1.56 9.85
N ALA A 247 3.38 1.36 9.20
CA ALA A 247 3.36 0.74 7.89
C ALA A 247 3.61 1.85 6.85
N GLU A 248 4.80 1.86 6.27
CA GLU A 248 5.17 2.81 5.22
C GLU A 248 4.80 2.21 3.86
N ALA A 249 3.65 2.66 3.35
CA ALA A 249 3.10 2.21 2.08
C ALA A 249 3.61 3.07 0.92
N GLN A 250 3.92 2.41 -0.20
CA GLN A 250 4.38 3.04 -1.42
C GLN A 250 3.19 3.38 -2.31
N VAL A 251 3.04 4.66 -2.66
CA VAL A 251 1.94 5.18 -3.47
C VAL A 251 2.51 5.88 -4.71
N TYR A 252 2.02 5.53 -5.88
CA TYR A 252 2.39 6.26 -7.09
C TYR A 252 1.72 7.63 -7.15
N ALA A 253 2.41 8.60 -7.73
CA ALA A 253 1.91 9.99 -7.86
C ALA A 253 0.52 10.08 -8.51
N SER A 254 0.21 9.19 -9.46
CA SER A 254 -1.10 9.11 -10.13
C SER A 254 -2.24 8.67 -9.21
N GLN A 255 -1.94 7.99 -8.10
CA GLN A 255 -2.91 7.44 -7.15
C GLN A 255 -3.19 8.39 -5.98
N LEU A 256 -2.35 9.41 -5.78
CA LEU A 256 -2.45 10.30 -4.62
C LEU A 256 -3.80 11.04 -4.52
N SER A 257 -4.39 11.40 -5.67
CA SER A 257 -5.68 12.11 -5.72
C SER A 257 -6.87 11.26 -5.23
N GLN A 258 -6.71 9.95 -5.21
CA GLN A 258 -7.74 8.99 -4.78
C GLN A 258 -7.70 8.72 -3.26
N ILE A 259 -6.58 9.09 -2.60
CA ILE A 259 -6.37 8.84 -1.18
C ILE A 259 -6.90 10.04 -0.37
N ASN A 260 -7.77 9.74 0.59
CA ASN A 260 -8.21 10.74 1.54
C ASN A 260 -7.22 10.78 2.71
N ASN A 261 -6.72 11.98 3.03
CA ASN A 261 -5.95 12.21 4.25
C ASN A 261 -6.81 11.85 5.47
N HIS A 262 -6.35 10.95 6.31
CA HIS A 262 -7.07 10.38 7.47
C HIS A 262 -8.02 9.21 7.15
N ALA A 263 -7.97 8.63 5.96
CA ALA A 263 -8.70 7.40 5.67
C ALA A 263 -8.23 6.26 6.59
N ILE A 264 -9.13 5.34 6.83
CA ILE A 264 -8.84 4.11 7.54
C ILE A 264 -8.30 3.10 6.52
N ALA A 265 -7.21 2.47 6.87
CA ALA A 265 -6.59 1.44 6.06
C ALA A 265 -6.63 0.08 6.78
N THR A 266 -6.85 -0.99 6.06
CA THR A 266 -6.67 -2.34 6.56
C THR A 266 -5.26 -2.80 6.22
N VAL A 267 -4.49 -3.20 7.23
CA VAL A 267 -3.12 -3.67 7.08
C VAL A 267 -3.07 -5.17 7.31
N GLN A 268 -2.59 -5.91 6.31
CA GLN A 268 -2.46 -7.37 6.32
C GLN A 268 -0.98 -7.74 6.29
N PHE A 269 -0.63 -8.81 6.99
CA PHE A 269 0.75 -9.26 7.13
C PHE A 269 0.92 -10.64 6.47
N PRO A 270 1.63 -10.75 5.33
CA PRO A 270 1.84 -12.03 4.65
C PRO A 270 2.50 -13.08 5.54
N ASP A 271 3.42 -12.66 6.40
CA ASP A 271 4.16 -13.54 7.31
C ASP A 271 3.31 -14.03 8.50
N LEU A 272 2.10 -13.49 8.68
CA LEU A 272 1.16 -13.85 9.74
C LEU A 272 -0.23 -14.09 9.14
N PRO A 273 -0.47 -15.25 8.49
CA PRO A 273 -1.71 -15.54 7.81
C PRO A 273 -2.95 -15.36 8.71
N GLY A 274 -3.97 -14.69 8.19
CA GLY A 274 -5.21 -14.39 8.91
C GLY A 274 -5.11 -13.24 9.90
N LYS A 275 -3.93 -12.65 10.12
CA LYS A 275 -3.77 -11.47 10.96
C LYS A 275 -3.89 -10.20 10.13
N GLN A 276 -4.86 -9.40 10.50
CA GLN A 276 -5.05 -8.06 9.94
C GLN A 276 -5.30 -7.06 11.07
N THR A 277 -4.97 -5.82 10.83
CA THR A 277 -5.24 -4.73 11.76
C THR A 277 -5.73 -3.51 11.02
N ILE A 278 -6.45 -2.67 11.72
CA ILE A 278 -6.91 -1.39 11.20
C ILE A 278 -5.89 -0.33 11.62
N GLY A 279 -5.39 0.40 10.65
CA GLY A 279 -4.50 1.54 10.85
C GLY A 279 -5.12 2.83 10.33
N LYS A 280 -4.70 3.94 10.90
CA LYS A 280 -5.09 5.27 10.44
C LYS A 280 -3.93 5.89 9.65
N ILE A 281 -4.23 6.48 8.51
CA ILE A 281 -3.28 7.29 7.76
C ILE A 281 -2.96 8.53 8.61
N GLU A 282 -1.70 8.66 9.03
CA GLU A 282 -1.24 9.80 9.85
C GLU A 282 -0.51 10.84 9.03
N PHE A 283 0.23 10.40 8.02
CA PHE A 283 1.13 11.27 7.29
C PHE A 283 1.30 10.79 5.85
N MET A 284 1.29 11.75 4.94
CA MET A 284 1.68 11.60 3.55
C MET A 284 2.88 12.51 3.31
N ASN A 285 3.97 11.95 2.79
CA ASN A 285 5.16 12.75 2.51
C ASN A 285 4.82 13.87 1.53
N PRO A 286 5.15 15.14 1.82
CA PRO A 286 4.91 16.24 0.88
C PRO A 286 5.79 16.15 -0.37
N GLU A 287 6.89 15.41 -0.30
CA GLU A 287 7.79 15.19 -1.43
C GLU A 287 7.50 13.87 -2.15
N ILE A 288 7.52 13.92 -3.48
CA ILE A 288 7.50 12.74 -4.35
C ILE A 288 8.92 12.50 -4.80
N ASN A 289 9.41 11.28 -4.66
CA ASN A 289 10.73 10.92 -5.18
C ASN A 289 10.75 11.09 -6.72
N PRO A 290 11.59 11.97 -7.27
CA PRO A 290 11.54 12.29 -8.69
C PRO A 290 11.99 11.14 -9.61
N GLN A 291 12.82 10.22 -9.12
CA GLN A 291 13.30 9.07 -9.89
C GLN A 291 12.25 7.96 -9.94
N THR A 292 11.64 7.63 -8.81
CA THR A 292 10.68 6.52 -8.70
C THR A 292 9.23 6.96 -8.88
N ARG A 293 8.93 8.25 -8.72
CA ARG A 293 7.58 8.83 -8.68
C ARG A 293 6.70 8.22 -7.57
N ILE A 294 7.34 7.69 -6.54
CA ILE A 294 6.69 7.11 -5.37
C ILE A 294 6.62 8.15 -4.27
N ASN A 295 5.49 8.21 -3.60
CA ASN A 295 5.27 8.88 -2.35
C ASN A 295 5.15 7.85 -1.22
N LEU A 296 5.54 8.20 -0.02
CA LEU A 296 5.42 7.35 1.17
C LEU A 296 4.23 7.80 2.01
N LEU A 297 3.37 6.86 2.30
CA LEU A 297 2.21 7.01 3.15
C LEU A 297 2.44 6.26 4.46
N ARG A 298 2.36 6.95 5.60
CA ARG A 298 2.54 6.35 6.92
C ARG A 298 1.21 6.05 7.56
N ILE A 299 1.03 4.79 7.91
CA ILE A 299 -0.13 4.28 8.62
C ILE A 299 0.32 3.80 9.99
N ASN A 300 -0.33 4.30 11.04
CA ASN A 300 -0.05 3.88 12.41
C ASN A 300 -0.71 2.52 12.66
N VAL A 301 0.10 1.56 13.07
CA VAL A 301 -0.29 0.18 13.34
C VAL A 301 -0.01 -0.17 14.78
N ALA A 302 -1.05 -0.52 15.54
CA ALA A 302 -0.89 -1.02 16.89
C ALA A 302 -0.23 -2.41 16.89
N ASN A 303 0.72 -2.62 17.80
CA ASN A 303 1.48 -3.86 17.93
C ASN A 303 1.34 -4.51 19.32
N PRO A 304 0.14 -4.98 19.68
CA PRO A 304 -0.06 -5.64 20.98
C PRO A 304 0.75 -6.92 21.05
N GLY A 305 1.51 -7.06 22.14
CA GLY A 305 2.38 -8.22 22.37
C GLY A 305 3.67 -8.23 21.54
N ASN A 306 4.00 -7.14 20.83
CA ASN A 306 5.23 -6.98 20.04
C ASN A 306 5.47 -8.11 19.02
N LEU A 307 4.37 -8.62 18.43
CA LEU A 307 4.42 -9.70 17.43
C LEU A 307 4.93 -9.21 16.09
N LEU A 308 4.58 -7.96 15.74
CA LEU A 308 5.03 -7.32 14.52
C LEU A 308 6.45 -6.78 14.76
N LYS A 309 7.31 -6.95 13.76
CA LYS A 309 8.70 -6.50 13.82
C LYS A 309 8.98 -5.48 12.71
N PRO A 310 9.79 -4.46 12.97
CA PRO A 310 10.32 -3.61 11.91
C PRO A 310 10.98 -4.46 10.82
N GLY A 311 10.81 -4.08 9.56
CA GLY A 311 11.29 -4.81 8.39
C GLY A 311 10.29 -5.83 7.83
N MET A 312 9.22 -6.19 8.53
CA MET A 312 8.19 -7.09 7.99
C MET A 312 7.42 -6.44 6.84
N PRO A 313 7.16 -7.20 5.75
CA PRO A 313 6.29 -6.73 4.67
C PRO A 313 4.83 -6.68 5.13
N ALA A 314 4.08 -5.75 4.55
CA ALA A 314 2.66 -5.61 4.77
C ALA A 314 1.94 -5.20 3.48
N TYR A 315 0.65 -5.53 3.38
CA TYR A 315 -0.25 -5.01 2.37
C TYR A 315 -1.24 -4.06 3.04
N VAL A 316 -1.35 -2.88 2.48
CA VAL A 316 -2.26 -1.84 2.97
C VAL A 316 -3.39 -1.68 1.97
N THR A 317 -4.60 -2.01 2.39
CA THR A 317 -5.81 -1.81 1.60
C THR A 317 -6.50 -0.53 2.07
N ILE A 318 -6.63 0.43 1.16
CA ILE A 318 -7.33 1.69 1.38
C ILE A 318 -8.59 1.68 0.52
N LYS A 319 -9.73 1.99 1.14
CA LYS A 319 -10.97 2.22 0.40
C LYS A 319 -10.94 3.63 -0.17
N GLY A 320 -11.10 3.73 -1.47
CA GLY A 320 -11.24 4.99 -2.17
C GLY A 320 -12.59 5.67 -1.84
N LYS A 321 -12.84 6.78 -2.52
CA LYS A 321 -14.10 7.50 -2.36
C LYS A 321 -15.25 6.65 -2.90
N GLU A 322 -16.19 6.29 -2.04
CA GLU A 322 -17.41 5.59 -2.45
C GLU A 322 -18.32 6.54 -3.23
N VAL A 323 -18.86 6.03 -4.32
CA VAL A 323 -19.81 6.75 -5.19
C VAL A 323 -21.10 5.95 -5.27
N ASN A 324 -22.23 6.60 -5.08
CA ASN A 324 -23.53 5.97 -5.27
C ASN A 324 -23.86 5.97 -6.79
N THR A 325 -23.94 4.78 -7.37
CA THR A 325 -24.09 4.61 -8.82
C THR A 325 -24.82 3.30 -9.14
N LEU A 326 -25.18 3.12 -10.40
CA LEU A 326 -25.71 1.84 -10.86
C LEU A 326 -24.62 0.78 -10.84
N THR A 327 -24.92 -0.35 -10.21
CA THR A 327 -24.00 -1.46 -10.07
C THR A 327 -24.62 -2.78 -10.50
N LEU A 328 -23.78 -3.65 -11.05
CA LEU A 328 -24.10 -5.04 -11.40
C LEU A 328 -23.08 -5.99 -10.78
N PRO A 329 -23.44 -7.28 -10.56
CA PRO A 329 -22.47 -8.31 -10.29
C PRO A 329 -21.41 -8.39 -11.41
N SER A 330 -20.15 -8.60 -11.07
CA SER A 330 -19.05 -8.66 -12.04
C SER A 330 -19.21 -9.82 -13.05
N ASP A 331 -19.81 -10.91 -12.63
CA ASP A 331 -20.11 -12.09 -13.45
C ASP A 331 -21.26 -11.89 -14.45
N ALA A 332 -22.10 -10.85 -14.25
CA ALA A 332 -23.12 -10.45 -15.21
C ALA A 332 -22.55 -9.69 -16.42
N VAL A 333 -21.27 -9.27 -16.37
CA VAL A 333 -20.63 -8.47 -17.41
C VAL A 333 -19.68 -9.31 -18.26
N LEU A 334 -19.99 -9.48 -19.53
CA LEU A 334 -19.14 -10.14 -20.51
C LEU A 334 -18.16 -9.12 -21.10
N ARG A 335 -16.86 -9.36 -20.89
CA ARG A 335 -15.78 -8.53 -21.43
C ARG A 335 -15.22 -9.18 -22.69
N THR A 336 -15.22 -8.45 -23.77
CA THR A 336 -14.69 -8.87 -25.07
C THR A 336 -13.63 -7.89 -25.54
N GLY A 337 -12.89 -8.24 -26.58
CA GLY A 337 -11.88 -7.34 -27.15
C GLY A 337 -12.44 -6.02 -27.72
N ILE A 338 -13.78 -5.94 -27.92
CA ILE A 338 -14.46 -4.76 -28.45
C ILE A 338 -15.22 -3.95 -27.39
N GLY A 339 -15.27 -4.42 -26.13
CA GLY A 339 -15.96 -3.74 -25.05
C GLY A 339 -16.65 -4.67 -24.07
N ALA A 340 -17.46 -4.09 -23.18
CA ALA A 340 -18.25 -4.82 -22.21
C ALA A 340 -19.71 -4.89 -22.65
N SER A 341 -20.38 -6.02 -22.38
CA SER A 341 -21.79 -6.20 -22.65
C SER A 341 -22.49 -6.96 -21.54
N VAL A 342 -23.77 -6.72 -21.40
CA VAL A 342 -24.66 -7.43 -20.47
C VAL A 342 -25.84 -8.02 -21.23
N TRP A 343 -26.37 -9.13 -20.73
CA TRP A 343 -27.59 -9.73 -21.27
C TRP A 343 -28.79 -9.25 -20.43
N VAL A 344 -29.69 -8.51 -21.09
CA VAL A 344 -30.88 -7.97 -20.45
C VAL A 344 -32.08 -8.83 -20.82
N GLN A 345 -32.86 -9.26 -19.84
CA GLN A 345 -34.12 -9.96 -20.06
C GLN A 345 -35.18 -8.96 -20.53
N THR A 346 -35.66 -9.08 -21.75
CA THR A 346 -36.66 -8.20 -22.35
C THR A 346 -38.08 -8.76 -22.28
N GLY A 347 -38.19 -10.07 -21.95
CA GLY A 347 -39.47 -10.78 -21.80
C GLY A 347 -39.24 -12.19 -21.24
N LYS A 348 -40.30 -12.97 -21.07
CA LYS A 348 -40.20 -14.34 -20.57
C LYS A 348 -39.37 -15.18 -21.55
N GLY A 349 -38.15 -15.58 -21.13
CA GLY A 349 -37.24 -16.36 -21.95
C GLY A 349 -36.50 -15.59 -23.06
N SER A 350 -36.71 -14.29 -23.19
CA SER A 350 -36.08 -13.45 -24.21
C SER A 350 -34.98 -12.62 -23.62
N PHE A 351 -33.78 -12.72 -24.19
CA PHE A 351 -32.58 -12.00 -23.72
C PHE A 351 -31.95 -11.23 -24.88
N LYS A 352 -31.53 -9.99 -24.61
CA LYS A 352 -30.85 -9.14 -25.57
C LYS A 352 -29.49 -8.70 -25.01
N SER A 353 -28.43 -8.81 -25.79
CA SER A 353 -27.13 -8.27 -25.46
C SER A 353 -27.10 -6.75 -25.69
N ILE A 354 -26.66 -6.00 -24.68
CA ILE A 354 -26.51 -4.55 -24.73
C ILE A 354 -25.07 -4.22 -24.37
N MET A 355 -24.42 -3.39 -25.18
CA MET A 355 -23.11 -2.84 -24.88
C MET A 355 -23.25 -1.82 -23.74
N VAL A 356 -22.35 -1.91 -22.77
CA VAL A 356 -22.33 -1.02 -21.62
C VAL A 356 -20.93 -0.44 -21.42
N GLU A 357 -20.89 0.78 -20.93
CA GLU A 357 -19.66 1.35 -20.44
C GLU A 357 -19.51 1.06 -18.95
N ILE A 358 -18.48 0.29 -18.61
CA ILE A 358 -18.18 -0.05 -17.22
C ILE A 358 -17.22 0.98 -16.61
N GLY A 359 -17.31 1.14 -15.29
CA GLY A 359 -16.46 2.04 -14.53
C GLY A 359 -15.65 1.32 -13.46
N MET A 360 -15.76 1.80 -12.21
CA MET A 360 -15.07 1.23 -11.05
C MET A 360 -15.55 -0.20 -10.78
N GLU A 361 -14.65 -1.00 -10.23
CA GLU A 361 -14.89 -2.39 -9.82
C GLU A 361 -14.46 -2.55 -8.38
N ASP A 362 -15.33 -3.14 -7.55
CA ASP A 362 -15.08 -3.42 -6.14
C ASP A 362 -15.57 -4.83 -5.80
N GLY A 363 -14.62 -5.76 -5.68
CA GLY A 363 -14.89 -7.15 -5.39
C GLY A 363 -15.78 -7.83 -6.42
N ASP A 364 -17.02 -8.10 -6.05
CA ASP A 364 -18.02 -8.80 -6.85
C ASP A 364 -18.96 -7.89 -7.66
N ARG A 365 -18.79 -6.57 -7.56
CA ARG A 365 -19.64 -5.58 -8.24
C ARG A 365 -18.85 -4.65 -9.16
N VAL A 366 -19.51 -4.23 -10.23
CA VAL A 366 -18.96 -3.30 -11.22
C VAL A 366 -19.94 -2.15 -11.45
N GLN A 367 -19.40 -0.94 -11.58
CA GLN A 367 -20.16 0.24 -11.94
C GLN A 367 -20.55 0.21 -13.41
N VAL A 368 -21.81 0.56 -13.71
CA VAL A 368 -22.30 0.80 -15.05
C VAL A 368 -22.52 2.31 -15.23
N LYS A 369 -21.82 2.90 -16.21
CA LYS A 369 -21.90 4.34 -16.51
C LYS A 369 -22.97 4.65 -17.55
N SER A 370 -23.15 3.78 -18.55
CA SER A 370 -24.14 3.90 -19.61
C SER A 370 -24.39 2.55 -20.27
#